data_d063ed5b66e1ead602fe0c39f8d4556c
#
_entry.id   d063ed5b66e1ead602fe0c39f8d4556c
#
_cell.length_a   1.000
_cell.length_b   1.000
_cell.length_c   1.000
_cell.angle_alpha   90.00
_cell.angle_beta   90.00
_cell.angle_gamma   90.00
#
_symmetry.space_group_name_H-M   'P 1'
#
loop_
_entity.id
_entity.type
_entity.pdbx_description
1 polymer ?
#
loop_
_entity_poly.entity_id
_entity_poly.type
_entity_poly.pdbx_seq_one_letter_code
_entity_poly.pdbx_strand_id
1 'polypeptide(L)'
;MIDGGYYMVTAREAYEIMDKYISNNPKDRIMNFSETSDAFVFGTKCNPSYGHMAVRKSDGYVYVMHMIDYAEHVENNDNFEIDMRTFKRTQIAS
;
A
#
# COMPACT_ATOMS: atom_id res chain seq x y z
N MET A 1 -16.98 -14.92 14.76
CA MET A 1 -16.63 -13.70 14.41
C MET A 1 -15.37 -13.28 15.06
N ILE A 2 -14.84 -12.35 14.57
CA ILE A 2 -13.64 -11.94 15.06
C ILE A 2 -13.79 -11.21 16.27
N ASP A 3 -13.11 -11.55 17.19
CA ASP A 3 -13.19 -10.87 18.35
C ASP A 3 -12.36 -9.71 18.32
N GLY A 4 -12.75 -8.69 18.74
CA GLY A 4 -11.97 -7.57 19.05
C GLY A 4 -11.41 -6.79 17.92
N GLY A 5 -11.74 -7.15 16.76
CA GLY A 5 -11.29 -6.35 15.67
C GLY A 5 -9.80 -6.36 15.45
N TYR A 6 -9.18 -7.48 15.69
CA TYR A 6 -7.75 -7.59 15.43
C TYR A 6 -7.46 -7.99 14.00
N TYR A 7 -8.45 -7.94 13.13
CA TYR A 7 -8.20 -8.24 11.73
C TYR A 7 -7.40 -7.12 11.11
N MET A 8 -6.37 -7.49 10.39
CA MET A 8 -5.59 -6.53 9.62
C MET A 8 -5.59 -6.99 8.18
N VAL A 9 -5.69 -6.03 7.26
CA VAL A 9 -5.65 -6.32 5.84
C VAL A 9 -4.27 -6.88 5.51
N THR A 10 -4.23 -7.97 4.77
CA THR A 10 -2.97 -8.57 4.33
C THR A 10 -2.47 -7.86 3.07
N ALA A 11 -1.23 -8.12 2.70
CA ALA A 11 -0.65 -7.53 1.49
C ALA A 11 -1.45 -7.92 0.25
N ARG A 12 -1.85 -9.20 0.15
CA ARG A 12 -2.64 -9.65 -1.00
C ARG A 12 -4.00 -8.95 -1.03
N GLU A 13 -4.65 -8.82 0.11
CA GLU A 13 -5.95 -8.17 0.17
C GLU A 13 -5.84 -6.70 -0.21
N ALA A 14 -4.78 -6.03 0.26
CA ALA A 14 -4.57 -4.64 -0.09
C ALA A 14 -4.35 -4.46 -1.58
N TYR A 15 -3.60 -5.37 -2.20
CA TYR A 15 -3.39 -5.33 -3.63
C TYR A 15 -4.72 -5.48 -4.37
N GLU A 16 -5.55 -6.42 -3.95
CA GLU A 16 -6.85 -6.66 -4.58
C GLU A 16 -7.77 -5.45 -4.43
N ILE A 17 -7.75 -4.84 -3.24
CA ILE A 17 -8.54 -3.63 -3.00
C ILE A 17 -8.09 -2.51 -3.94
N MET A 18 -6.79 -2.28 -4.04
CA MET A 18 -6.28 -1.21 -4.88
C MET A 18 -6.52 -1.50 -6.35
N ASP A 19 -6.30 -2.73 -6.78
CA ASP A 19 -6.52 -3.09 -8.18
C ASP A 19 -7.97 -2.86 -8.58
N LYS A 20 -8.90 -3.22 -7.72
CA LYS A 20 -10.32 -2.97 -7.97
C LYS A 20 -10.63 -1.48 -7.96
N TYR A 21 -10.02 -0.75 -7.04
CA TYR A 21 -10.27 0.69 -6.91
C TYR A 21 -9.89 1.44 -8.18
N ILE A 22 -8.77 1.06 -8.80
CA ILE A 22 -8.30 1.76 -10.00
C ILE A 22 -8.79 1.12 -11.30
N SER A 23 -9.59 0.06 -11.21
CA SER A 23 -9.97 -0.72 -12.40
C SER A 23 -10.87 0.05 -13.36
N ASN A 24 -11.52 1.12 -12.92
CA ASN A 24 -12.36 1.91 -13.79
C ASN A 24 -11.55 2.83 -14.70
N ASN A 25 -10.25 2.92 -14.50
CA ASN A 25 -9.37 3.69 -15.37
C ASN A 25 -8.43 2.72 -16.09
N PRO A 26 -8.69 2.41 -17.37
CA PRO A 26 -7.88 1.41 -18.07
C PRO A 26 -6.44 1.85 -18.29
N LYS A 27 -6.13 3.13 -18.09
CA LYS A 27 -4.76 3.61 -18.24
C LYS A 27 -3.95 3.49 -16.96
N ASP A 28 -4.60 3.16 -15.85
CA ASP A 28 -3.92 3.08 -14.57
C ASP A 28 -3.54 1.65 -14.26
N ARG A 29 -2.48 1.48 -13.47
CA ARG A 29 -2.08 0.15 -13.00
C ARG A 29 -1.13 0.32 -11.85
N ILE A 30 -0.99 -0.71 -11.04
CA ILE A 30 -0.07 -0.72 -9.91
C ILE A 30 1.34 -0.95 -10.43
N MET A 31 2.24 -0.04 -10.11
CA MET A 31 3.62 -0.09 -10.58
C MET A 31 4.56 -0.62 -9.50
N ASN A 32 4.30 -0.28 -8.25
CA ASN A 32 5.10 -0.76 -7.13
C ASN A 32 4.25 -0.76 -5.87
N PHE A 33 4.81 -1.33 -4.80
CA PHE A 33 4.01 -1.67 -3.65
C PHE A 33 4.93 -1.73 -2.44
N SER A 34 4.60 -1.06 -1.40
CA SER A 34 5.37 -1.09 -0.17
C SER A 34 4.44 -1.14 1.02
N GLU A 35 5.01 -1.43 2.18
CA GLU A 35 4.26 -1.57 3.41
C GLU A 35 4.85 -0.66 4.47
N THR A 36 4.00 0.07 5.18
CA THR A 36 4.40 0.80 6.38
C THR A 36 3.73 0.13 7.57
N SER A 37 3.95 0.68 8.76
CA SER A 37 3.35 0.11 9.96
C SER A 37 1.83 0.13 9.94
N ASP A 38 1.22 1.10 9.26
CA ASP A 38 -0.24 1.25 9.30
C ASP A 38 -0.93 1.16 7.94
N ALA A 39 -0.18 1.03 6.86
CA ALA A 39 -0.79 1.03 5.53
C ALA A 39 0.05 0.28 4.52
N PHE A 40 -0.58 -0.07 3.40
CA PHE A 40 0.13 -0.52 2.21
C PHE A 40 0.07 0.63 1.21
N VAL A 41 1.21 0.95 0.60
CA VAL A 41 1.37 2.12 -0.25
C VAL A 41 1.67 1.67 -1.67
N PHE A 42 0.96 2.24 -2.63
CA PHE A 42 1.06 1.82 -4.01
C PHE A 42 1.49 2.98 -4.88
N GLY A 43 2.52 2.76 -5.68
CA GLY A 43 2.79 3.66 -6.78
C GLY A 43 1.98 3.19 -7.95
N THR A 44 1.05 4.01 -8.43
CA THR A 44 0.26 3.66 -9.60
C THR A 44 0.65 4.55 -10.76
N LYS A 45 0.31 4.13 -11.96
CA LYS A 45 0.70 4.90 -13.15
C LYS A 45 0.09 6.30 -13.12
N CYS A 46 -1.11 6.41 -12.58
CA CYS A 46 -1.82 7.69 -12.52
C CYS A 46 -1.88 8.24 -11.09
N ASN A 47 -0.79 8.14 -10.37
CA ASN A 47 -0.70 8.65 -9.00
C ASN A 47 -1.06 10.13 -8.93
N PRO A 48 -1.71 10.55 -7.86
CA PRO A 48 -1.86 11.99 -7.60
C PRO A 48 -0.49 12.65 -7.46
N SER A 49 -0.42 13.90 -7.84
CA SER A 49 0.87 14.59 -7.84
C SER A 49 1.42 14.85 -6.45
N TYR A 50 0.60 14.79 -5.41
CA TYR A 50 1.02 15.11 -4.06
C TYR A 50 1.18 13.89 -3.15
N GLY A 51 1.03 12.69 -3.68
CA GLY A 51 1.17 11.51 -2.83
C GLY A 51 1.01 10.21 -3.58
N HIS A 52 0.81 9.16 -2.79
CA HIS A 52 0.65 7.80 -3.30
C HIS A 52 -0.68 7.24 -2.84
N MET A 53 -1.25 6.36 -3.63
CA MET A 53 -2.45 5.64 -3.18
C MET A 53 -2.07 4.70 -2.05
N ALA A 54 -2.96 4.55 -1.10
CA ALA A 54 -2.69 3.71 0.06
C ALA A 54 -3.94 2.97 0.51
N VAL A 55 -3.74 1.84 1.18
CA VAL A 55 -4.81 1.06 1.78
C VAL A 55 -4.48 0.91 3.26
N ARG A 56 -5.37 1.38 4.12
CA ARG A 56 -5.14 1.33 5.55
C ARG A 56 -5.29 -0.09 6.07
N LYS A 57 -4.34 -0.53 6.89
CA LYS A 57 -4.32 -1.91 7.35
C LYS A 57 -5.50 -2.25 8.26
N SER A 58 -5.94 -1.28 9.05
CA SER A 58 -6.95 -1.57 10.05
C SER A 58 -8.33 -1.84 9.47
N ASP A 59 -8.63 -1.29 8.28
CA ASP A 59 -9.99 -1.42 7.75
C ASP A 59 -10.07 -1.49 6.23
N GLY A 60 -8.94 -1.43 5.53
CA GLY A 60 -8.95 -1.49 4.07
C GLY A 60 -9.37 -0.20 3.39
N TYR A 61 -9.40 0.91 4.13
CA TYR A 61 -9.83 2.18 3.56
C TYR A 61 -8.79 2.68 2.56
N VAL A 62 -9.24 3.08 1.36
CA VAL A 62 -8.37 3.60 0.32
C VAL A 62 -8.25 5.11 0.48
N TYR A 63 -7.04 5.61 0.50
CA TYR A 63 -6.82 7.04 0.65
C TYR A 63 -5.50 7.42 -0.04
N VAL A 64 -5.22 8.72 -0.10
CA VAL A 64 -3.95 9.19 -0.64
C VAL A 64 -3.05 9.53 0.51
N MET A 65 -1.90 8.85 0.59
CA MET A 65 -0.89 9.19 1.59
C MET A 65 -0.03 10.32 1.02
N HIS A 66 -0.03 11.46 1.70
CA HIS A 66 0.74 12.61 1.25
C HIS A 66 2.23 12.26 1.21
N MET A 67 2.95 12.83 0.27
CA MET A 67 4.37 12.51 0.10
C MET A 67 5.19 12.81 1.35
N ILE A 68 4.80 13.81 2.13
CA ILE A 68 5.51 14.15 3.36
C ILE A 68 5.34 13.03 4.39
N ASP A 69 4.14 12.49 4.50
CA ASP A 69 3.88 11.38 5.43
C ASP A 69 4.65 10.13 5.02
N TYR A 70 4.69 9.86 3.72
CA TYR A 70 5.45 8.72 3.23
C TYR A 70 6.95 8.90 3.51
N ALA A 71 7.45 10.12 3.32
CA ALA A 71 8.85 10.41 3.57
C ALA A 71 9.21 10.17 5.05
N GLU A 72 8.31 10.47 5.96
CA GLU A 72 8.55 10.20 7.38
C GLU A 72 8.69 8.71 7.65
N HIS A 73 7.87 7.87 7.00
CA HIS A 73 8.00 6.43 7.14
C HIS A 73 9.36 5.96 6.63
N VAL A 74 9.81 6.52 5.52
CA VAL A 74 11.11 6.16 4.96
C VAL A 74 12.24 6.57 5.91
N GLU A 75 12.18 7.79 6.45
CA GLU A 75 13.20 8.26 7.37
C GLU A 75 13.27 7.43 8.64
N ASN A 76 12.14 6.92 9.08
CA ASN A 76 12.08 6.12 10.30
C ASN A 76 12.30 4.63 10.04
N ASN A 77 12.72 4.28 8.83
CA ASN A 77 12.90 2.88 8.43
C ASN A 77 11.63 2.06 8.63
N ASP A 78 10.50 2.69 8.39
CA ASP A 78 9.19 2.08 8.58
C ASP A 78 8.52 1.83 7.25
N ASN A 79 9.28 1.31 6.27
CA ASN A 79 8.67 0.90 5.03
C ASN A 79 9.44 -0.28 4.47
N PHE A 80 8.71 -1.20 3.85
CA PHE A 80 9.27 -2.41 3.26
C PHE A 80 8.68 -2.58 1.88
N GLU A 81 9.54 -2.83 0.91
CA GLU A 81 9.06 -3.09 -0.43
C GLU A 81 8.41 -4.47 -0.48
N ILE A 82 7.30 -4.59 -1.18
CA ILE A 82 6.56 -5.84 -1.30
C ILE A 82 6.67 -6.35 -2.73
N ASP A 83 7.00 -7.61 -2.86
CA ASP A 83 7.03 -8.25 -4.18
C ASP A 83 5.59 -8.47 -4.65
N MET A 84 5.26 -7.98 -5.84
CA MET A 84 3.88 -8.04 -6.33
C MET A 84 3.46 -9.43 -6.77
N ARG A 85 4.39 -10.38 -6.83
CA ARG A 85 4.05 -11.75 -7.20
C ARG A 85 3.85 -12.63 -5.98
N THR A 86 4.69 -12.45 -4.96
CA THR A 86 4.64 -13.30 -3.78
C THR A 86 3.94 -12.63 -2.62
N PHE A 87 3.78 -11.32 -2.66
CA PHE A 87 3.20 -10.48 -1.60
C PHE A 87 4.00 -10.57 -0.30
N LYS A 88 5.29 -10.83 -0.42
CA LYS A 88 6.17 -10.87 0.73
C LYS A 88 7.10 -9.67 0.70
N ARG A 89 7.61 -9.31 1.85
CA ARG A 89 8.60 -8.25 1.94
C ARG A 89 9.85 -8.71 1.20
N THR A 90 10.41 -7.82 0.39
CA THR A 90 11.65 -8.14 -0.29
C THR A 90 12.79 -7.83 0.65
N GLN A 91 13.84 -8.65 0.56
CA GLN A 91 15.02 -8.39 1.32
C GLN A 91 15.82 -7.35 0.60
N ILE A 92 16.21 -6.32 1.31
CA ILE A 92 17.05 -5.32 0.72
C ILE A 92 18.47 -5.77 0.96
N ALA A 93 19.19 -5.97 -0.11
CA ALA A 93 20.57 -6.34 0.01
C ALA A 93 21.33 -5.13 0.53
N SER A 94 21.97 -5.28 1.59
CA SER A 94 22.73 -4.18 2.17
C SER A 94 24.20 -4.26 1.79
#